data_801d24909fef789a48cf45c27e27fa0a
#
_entry.id   801d24909fef789a48cf45c27e27fa0a
#
_cell.length_a   1.000
_cell.length_b   1.000
_cell.length_c   1.000
_cell.angle_alpha   90.00
_cell.angle_beta   90.00
_cell.angle_gamma   90.00
#
_symmetry.space_group_name_H-M   'P 1'
#
loop_
_entity.id
_entity.type
_entity.pdbx_description
1 polymer ?
#
loop_
_entity_poly.entity_id
_entity_poly.type
_entity_poly.pdbx_seq_one_letter_code
_entity_poly.pdbx_strand_id
1 'polypeptide(L)'
;MPNYSAPYTSTVVFLVRKGNPLQIKDWSDLVKPGVRLIAPDPKSSGGACWIFLAAYAYGEGPNNDTAKGNDFVKKLYNNVTVMDAGARASTTTFVENKQGDVLLAWENEAKQIMEHYPGEYEIVMPSVSIVAEPSVAVVAEIAKKHGTYDVAHEYLAHLYEPDSQRLIAKYGFRPTNPDVMKEVAAKYPTPARMVTIRDFGGWSAAYERFFVDGALFDTIRDE
;
A
#
# COMPACT_ATOMS: atom_id res chain seq x y z
N MET A 1 0.89 12.41 19.14
CA MET A 1 -0.18 11.47 18.77
C MET A 1 0.34 10.04 18.94
N PRO A 2 -0.51 9.07 19.36
CA PRO A 2 -0.13 7.65 19.48
C PRO A 2 0.33 7.03 18.14
N ASN A 3 0.95 5.84 18.20
CA ASN A 3 1.31 5.03 17.03
C ASN A 3 2.07 5.83 15.94
N TYR A 4 3.08 6.59 16.33
CA TYR A 4 3.86 7.44 15.40
C TYR A 4 2.99 8.41 14.59
N SER A 5 1.94 8.92 15.20
CA SER A 5 0.92 9.78 14.58
C SER A 5 0.11 9.10 13.45
N ALA A 6 0.09 7.78 13.37
CA ALA A 6 -0.73 7.04 12.41
C ALA A 6 -2.03 6.57 13.09
N PRO A 7 -3.19 7.17 12.77
CA PRO A 7 -4.47 6.79 13.38
C PRO A 7 -5.03 5.47 12.81
N TYR A 8 -4.53 5.02 11.69
CA TYR A 8 -4.87 3.75 11.05
C TYR A 8 -3.70 3.23 10.23
N THR A 9 -3.80 1.99 9.81
CA THR A 9 -2.84 1.40 8.88
C THR A 9 -3.56 0.78 7.69
N SER A 10 -2.80 0.46 6.66
CA SER A 10 -3.24 -0.36 5.54
C SER A 10 -2.11 -1.30 5.15
N THR A 11 -2.33 -2.13 4.15
CA THR A 11 -1.31 -3.01 3.61
C THR A 11 -1.49 -3.18 2.10
N VAL A 12 -0.51 -3.72 1.43
CA VAL A 12 -0.56 -4.00 -0.01
C VAL A 12 -1.23 -5.35 -0.23
N VAL A 13 -2.15 -5.38 -1.18
CA VAL A 13 -2.84 -6.58 -1.66
C VAL A 13 -2.86 -6.59 -3.19
N PHE A 14 -3.23 -7.71 -3.78
CA PHE A 14 -3.51 -7.80 -5.21
C PHE A 14 -5.01 -7.86 -5.43
N LEU A 15 -5.51 -7.03 -6.32
CA LEU A 15 -6.89 -7.14 -6.81
C LEU A 15 -6.86 -7.82 -8.17
N VAL A 16 -7.57 -8.93 -8.29
CA VAL A 16 -7.65 -9.74 -9.51
C VAL A 16 -9.09 -9.81 -10.02
N ARG A 17 -9.26 -10.19 -11.29
CA ARG A 17 -10.57 -10.43 -11.87
C ARG A 17 -11.25 -11.63 -11.20
N LYS A 18 -12.59 -11.65 -11.22
CA LYS A 18 -13.40 -12.77 -10.71
C LYS A 18 -12.89 -14.13 -11.18
N GLY A 19 -12.81 -15.06 -10.25
CA GLY A 19 -12.33 -16.43 -10.49
C GLY A 19 -10.83 -16.53 -10.66
N ASN A 20 -10.09 -15.42 -10.49
CA ASN A 20 -8.63 -15.38 -10.56
C ASN A 20 -8.06 -16.18 -11.75
N PRO A 21 -8.33 -15.78 -13.00
CA PRO A 21 -8.05 -16.60 -14.18
C PRO A 21 -6.57 -17.01 -14.34
N LEU A 22 -5.66 -16.17 -13.84
CA LEU A 22 -4.22 -16.44 -13.89
C LEU A 22 -3.69 -17.18 -12.65
N GLN A 23 -4.60 -17.56 -11.72
CA GLN A 23 -4.26 -18.28 -10.49
C GLN A 23 -3.16 -17.55 -9.66
N ILE A 24 -3.24 -16.24 -9.59
CA ILE A 24 -2.32 -15.41 -8.79
C ILE A 24 -2.52 -15.74 -7.31
N LYS A 25 -1.44 -16.13 -6.64
CA LYS A 25 -1.44 -16.48 -5.21
C LYS A 25 -0.44 -15.65 -4.41
N ASP A 26 0.66 -15.26 -5.05
CA ASP A 26 1.73 -14.53 -4.39
C ASP A 26 2.54 -13.68 -5.39
N TRP A 27 3.48 -12.92 -4.91
CA TRP A 27 4.40 -12.06 -5.68
C TRP A 27 5.10 -12.79 -6.83
N SER A 28 5.51 -14.05 -6.61
CA SER A 28 6.16 -14.85 -7.66
C SER A 28 5.31 -15.09 -8.89
N ASP A 29 3.98 -15.04 -8.75
CA ASP A 29 3.07 -15.20 -9.89
C ASP A 29 3.03 -13.93 -10.75
N LEU A 30 3.30 -12.78 -10.16
CA LEU A 30 3.27 -11.48 -10.83
C LEU A 30 4.42 -11.25 -11.80
N VAL A 31 5.52 -11.99 -11.65
CA VAL A 31 6.69 -11.91 -12.54
C VAL A 31 6.67 -12.95 -13.65
N LYS A 32 5.61 -13.74 -13.77
CA LYS A 32 5.44 -14.71 -14.85
C LYS A 32 5.23 -13.99 -16.20
N PRO A 33 5.73 -14.56 -17.30
CA PRO A 33 5.50 -13.98 -18.63
C PRO A 33 4.02 -13.85 -18.96
N GLY A 34 3.63 -12.70 -19.50
CA GLY A 34 2.26 -12.44 -19.95
C GLY A 34 1.30 -11.93 -18.88
N VAL A 35 1.69 -11.85 -17.61
CA VAL A 35 0.92 -11.18 -16.57
C VAL A 35 1.05 -9.66 -16.73
N ARG A 36 -0.09 -8.96 -16.82
CA ARG A 36 -0.14 -7.51 -17.01
C ARG A 36 -0.56 -6.84 -15.71
N LEU A 37 0.34 -6.06 -15.14
CA LEU A 37 0.12 -5.36 -13.88
C LEU A 37 -0.28 -3.91 -14.13
N ILE A 38 -1.15 -3.41 -13.26
CA ILE A 38 -1.44 -1.99 -13.10
C ILE A 38 -0.92 -1.56 -11.73
N ALA A 39 -0.14 -0.49 -11.69
CA ALA A 39 0.43 0.05 -10.47
C ALA A 39 0.57 1.57 -10.55
N PRO A 40 0.50 2.29 -9.42
CA PRO A 40 0.88 3.70 -9.38
C PRO A 40 2.40 3.88 -9.48
N ASP A 41 2.83 5.04 -9.98
CA ASP A 41 4.24 5.39 -10.16
C ASP A 41 4.88 5.86 -8.84
N PRO A 42 5.93 5.21 -8.33
CA PRO A 42 6.67 5.63 -7.15
C PRO A 42 7.27 7.04 -7.21
N LYS A 43 7.49 7.60 -8.41
CA LYS A 43 7.98 8.98 -8.56
C LYS A 43 6.92 10.04 -8.29
N SER A 44 5.65 9.71 -8.46
CA SER A 44 4.53 10.65 -8.30
C SER A 44 3.56 10.28 -7.18
N SER A 45 3.61 9.06 -6.68
CA SER A 45 2.68 8.53 -5.68
C SER A 45 3.40 7.98 -4.45
N GLY A 46 3.22 8.63 -3.29
CA GLY A 46 3.72 8.09 -2.02
C GLY A 46 3.17 6.71 -1.70
N GLY A 47 1.94 6.40 -2.13
CA GLY A 47 1.36 5.07 -1.99
C GLY A 47 2.10 4.00 -2.78
N ALA A 48 2.62 4.35 -3.95
CA ALA A 48 3.39 3.44 -4.80
C ALA A 48 4.74 3.06 -4.17
N CYS A 49 5.35 3.98 -3.40
CA CYS A 49 6.58 3.66 -2.66
C CYS A 49 6.37 2.48 -1.69
N TRP A 50 5.23 2.42 -1.00
CA TRP A 50 4.90 1.29 -0.13
C TRP A 50 4.74 -0.02 -0.91
N ILE A 51 4.13 0.03 -2.10
CA ILE A 51 3.98 -1.14 -2.98
C ILE A 51 5.35 -1.65 -3.42
N PHE A 52 6.24 -0.74 -3.85
CA PHE A 52 7.60 -1.07 -4.22
C PHE A 52 8.36 -1.73 -3.06
N LEU A 53 8.29 -1.16 -1.85
CA LEU A 53 8.98 -1.68 -0.68
C LEU A 53 8.46 -3.07 -0.27
N ALA A 54 7.15 -3.32 -0.39
CA ALA A 54 6.58 -4.65 -0.13
C ALA A 54 7.10 -5.70 -1.12
N ALA A 55 7.14 -5.36 -2.41
CA ALA A 55 7.70 -6.21 -3.46
C ALA A 55 9.19 -6.46 -3.26
N TYR A 56 9.93 -5.42 -2.92
CA TYR A 56 11.35 -5.51 -2.62
C TYR A 56 11.62 -6.45 -1.44
N ALA A 57 10.88 -6.30 -0.32
CA ALA A 57 10.97 -7.18 0.84
C ALA A 57 10.68 -8.64 0.52
N TYR A 58 9.74 -8.91 -0.38
CA TYR A 58 9.51 -10.27 -0.87
C TYR A 58 10.74 -10.78 -1.63
N GLY A 59 11.28 -10.00 -2.56
CA GLY A 59 12.41 -10.39 -3.38
C GLY A 59 13.70 -10.65 -2.59
N GLU A 60 14.04 -9.79 -1.62
CA GLU A 60 15.22 -9.96 -0.78
C GLU A 60 15.12 -11.17 0.18
N GLY A 61 13.88 -11.59 0.47
CA GLY A 61 13.61 -12.73 1.32
C GLY A 61 14.03 -12.54 2.79
N PRO A 62 14.05 -13.63 3.57
CA PRO A 62 14.36 -13.56 5.01
C PRO A 62 15.84 -13.26 5.31
N ASN A 63 16.73 -13.41 4.33
CA ASN A 63 18.16 -13.17 4.49
C ASN A 63 18.60 -11.77 4.07
N ASN A 64 17.67 -10.91 3.71
CA ASN A 64 17.90 -9.53 3.24
C ASN A 64 18.91 -9.47 2.06
N ASP A 65 18.73 -10.36 1.08
CA ASP A 65 19.59 -10.45 -0.11
C ASP A 65 19.25 -9.31 -1.09
N THR A 66 20.01 -8.24 -1.02
CA THR A 66 19.84 -7.04 -1.84
C THR A 66 19.82 -7.34 -3.35
N ALA A 67 20.67 -8.26 -3.82
CA ALA A 67 20.73 -8.59 -5.24
C ALA A 67 19.44 -9.24 -5.72
N LYS A 68 18.87 -10.15 -4.91
CA LYS A 68 17.56 -10.75 -5.20
C LYS A 68 16.43 -9.74 -5.11
N GLY A 69 16.47 -8.82 -4.16
CA GLY A 69 15.50 -7.73 -4.06
C GLY A 69 15.48 -6.88 -5.35
N ASN A 70 16.66 -6.45 -5.80
CA ASN A 70 16.82 -5.67 -7.04
C ASN A 70 16.31 -6.43 -8.27
N ASP A 71 16.73 -7.68 -8.45
CA ASP A 71 16.29 -8.54 -9.56
C ASP A 71 14.78 -8.76 -9.57
N PHE A 72 14.19 -8.96 -8.39
CA PHE A 72 12.76 -9.20 -8.26
C PHE A 72 11.93 -7.97 -8.67
N VAL A 73 12.25 -6.79 -8.13
CA VAL A 73 11.49 -5.57 -8.49
C VAL A 73 11.67 -5.19 -9.96
N LYS A 74 12.85 -5.43 -10.54
CA LYS A 74 13.06 -5.27 -11.98
C LYS A 74 12.09 -6.16 -12.78
N LYS A 75 12.03 -7.46 -12.47
CA LYS A 75 11.10 -8.39 -13.12
C LYS A 75 9.63 -8.00 -12.93
N LEU A 76 9.27 -7.54 -11.73
CA LEU A 76 7.91 -7.10 -11.42
C LEU A 76 7.50 -5.89 -12.28
N TYR A 77 8.35 -4.86 -12.30
CA TYR A 77 8.05 -3.63 -13.04
C TYR A 77 8.10 -3.80 -14.56
N ASN A 78 8.82 -4.80 -15.07
CA ASN A 78 8.75 -5.18 -16.49
C ASN A 78 7.35 -5.70 -16.89
N ASN A 79 6.57 -6.21 -15.94
CA ASN A 79 5.19 -6.65 -16.16
C ASN A 79 4.16 -5.52 -15.90
N VAL A 80 4.59 -4.35 -15.41
CA VAL A 80 3.69 -3.19 -15.24
C VAL A 80 3.43 -2.55 -16.58
N THR A 81 2.24 -2.76 -17.11
CA THR A 81 1.84 -2.26 -18.43
C THR A 81 1.30 -0.84 -18.41
N VAL A 82 0.73 -0.42 -17.27
CA VAL A 82 0.31 0.97 -17.03
C VAL A 82 0.79 1.39 -15.65
N MET A 83 1.47 2.52 -15.60
CA MET A 83 1.97 3.15 -14.40
C MET A 83 1.34 4.53 -14.26
N ASP A 84 0.28 4.60 -13.46
CA ASP A 84 -0.50 5.82 -13.30
C ASP A 84 0.12 6.76 -12.25
N ALA A 85 -0.19 8.06 -12.33
CA ALA A 85 0.33 9.07 -11.42
C ALA A 85 -0.09 8.90 -9.95
N GLY A 86 -1.06 8.01 -9.66
CA GLY A 86 -1.52 7.73 -8.29
C GLY A 86 -2.49 6.57 -8.21
N ALA A 87 -2.72 6.08 -6.98
CA ALA A 87 -3.54 4.90 -6.71
C ALA A 87 -4.96 5.00 -7.28
N ARG A 88 -5.60 6.19 -7.17
CA ARG A 88 -6.94 6.39 -7.71
C ARG A 88 -6.98 6.25 -9.24
N ALA A 89 -5.99 6.78 -9.95
CA ALA A 89 -5.89 6.63 -11.40
C ALA A 89 -5.67 5.16 -11.78
N SER A 90 -4.82 4.43 -11.06
CA SER A 90 -4.63 2.98 -11.27
C SER A 90 -5.93 2.19 -11.05
N THR A 91 -6.73 2.59 -10.05
CA THR A 91 -8.06 2.01 -9.85
C THR A 91 -8.96 2.24 -11.08
N THR A 92 -9.03 3.47 -11.59
CA THR A 92 -9.80 3.77 -12.82
C THR A 92 -9.30 2.96 -14.01
N THR A 93 -7.99 2.90 -14.22
CA THR A 93 -7.38 2.10 -15.30
C THR A 93 -7.78 0.63 -15.20
N PHE A 94 -7.70 0.05 -14.01
CA PHE A 94 -8.03 -1.36 -13.82
C PHE A 94 -9.55 -1.61 -13.81
N VAL A 95 -10.32 -0.85 -13.04
CA VAL A 95 -11.74 -1.12 -12.80
C VAL A 95 -12.61 -0.61 -13.95
N GLU A 96 -12.46 0.66 -14.34
CA GLU A 96 -13.34 1.29 -15.32
C GLU A 96 -12.88 1.00 -16.76
N ASN A 97 -11.58 1.16 -17.04
CA ASN A 97 -11.01 0.92 -18.37
C ASN A 97 -10.73 -0.57 -18.65
N LYS A 98 -10.93 -1.45 -17.65
CA LYS A 98 -10.75 -2.92 -17.75
C LYS A 98 -9.37 -3.35 -18.25
N GLN A 99 -8.32 -2.55 -18.00
CA GLN A 99 -6.96 -2.86 -18.39
C GLN A 99 -6.26 -3.73 -17.34
N GLY A 100 -5.27 -4.49 -17.75
CA GLY A 100 -4.44 -5.33 -16.88
C GLY A 100 -5.17 -6.54 -16.31
N ASP A 101 -4.40 -7.39 -15.69
CA ASP A 101 -4.86 -8.65 -15.08
C ASP A 101 -4.87 -8.55 -13.55
N VAL A 102 -3.94 -7.77 -12.99
CA VAL A 102 -3.77 -7.55 -11.55
C VAL A 102 -3.55 -6.06 -11.29
N LEU A 103 -4.24 -5.52 -10.29
CA LEU A 103 -3.94 -4.21 -9.70
C LEU A 103 -3.19 -4.40 -8.39
N LEU A 104 -2.02 -3.76 -8.28
CA LEU A 104 -1.32 -3.61 -7.00
C LEU A 104 -1.99 -2.49 -6.22
N ALA A 105 -2.67 -2.82 -5.15
CA ALA A 105 -3.57 -1.91 -4.46
C ALA A 105 -3.35 -1.86 -2.94
N TRP A 106 -3.87 -0.82 -2.34
CA TRP A 106 -4.10 -0.75 -0.90
C TRP A 106 -5.28 -1.64 -0.51
N GLU A 107 -5.18 -2.32 0.64
CA GLU A 107 -6.24 -3.19 1.15
C GLU A 107 -7.58 -2.45 1.30
N ASN A 108 -7.56 -1.22 1.81
CA ASN A 108 -8.78 -0.42 1.96
C ASN A 108 -9.40 -0.07 0.60
N GLU A 109 -8.61 0.26 -0.43
CA GLU A 109 -9.14 0.54 -1.77
C GLU A 109 -9.71 -0.73 -2.42
N ALA A 110 -8.99 -1.85 -2.32
CA ALA A 110 -9.48 -3.12 -2.82
C ALA A 110 -10.81 -3.54 -2.18
N LYS A 111 -10.97 -3.35 -0.85
CA LYS A 111 -12.24 -3.61 -0.15
C LYS A 111 -13.36 -2.70 -0.64
N GLN A 112 -13.10 -1.41 -0.84
CA GLN A 112 -14.10 -0.48 -1.39
C GLN A 112 -14.50 -0.86 -2.82
N ILE A 113 -13.55 -1.29 -3.66
CA ILE A 113 -13.85 -1.79 -5.01
C ILE A 113 -14.75 -3.01 -4.92
N MET A 114 -14.45 -3.97 -4.04
CA MET A 114 -15.28 -5.16 -3.84
C MET A 114 -16.70 -4.83 -3.40
N GLU A 115 -16.87 -3.77 -2.60
CA GLU A 115 -18.19 -3.29 -2.15
C GLU A 115 -18.98 -2.61 -3.29
N HIS A 116 -18.30 -1.80 -4.13
CA HIS A 116 -18.94 -1.10 -5.24
C HIS A 116 -19.20 -1.98 -6.47
N TYR A 117 -18.39 -3.03 -6.65
CA TYR A 117 -18.47 -3.97 -7.79
C TYR A 117 -18.59 -5.41 -7.29
N PRO A 118 -19.70 -5.76 -6.62
CA PRO A 118 -19.85 -7.06 -5.98
C PRO A 118 -19.75 -8.22 -6.98
N GLY A 119 -18.83 -9.13 -6.69
CA GLY A 119 -18.64 -10.33 -7.51
C GLY A 119 -17.85 -10.15 -8.82
N GLU A 120 -17.24 -8.99 -9.06
CA GLU A 120 -16.40 -8.75 -10.24
C GLU A 120 -14.90 -8.97 -9.99
N TYR A 121 -14.46 -8.87 -8.75
CA TYR A 121 -13.06 -8.93 -8.36
C TYR A 121 -12.85 -9.84 -7.15
N GLU A 122 -11.61 -10.21 -6.91
CA GLU A 122 -11.15 -10.96 -5.73
C GLU A 122 -9.87 -10.33 -5.18
N ILE A 123 -9.74 -10.33 -3.85
CA ILE A 123 -8.52 -9.87 -3.17
C ILE A 123 -7.62 -11.07 -2.90
N VAL A 124 -6.39 -11.00 -3.34
CA VAL A 124 -5.32 -11.94 -3.01
C VAL A 124 -4.38 -11.28 -2.01
N MET A 125 -4.23 -11.90 -0.84
CA MET A 125 -3.30 -11.47 0.19
C MET A 125 -1.93 -12.12 -0.08
N PRO A 126 -0.88 -11.33 -0.33
CA PRO A 126 0.45 -11.89 -0.55
C PRO A 126 1.07 -12.44 0.73
N SER A 127 2.06 -13.34 0.60
CA SER A 127 2.80 -13.90 1.75
C SER A 127 3.61 -12.85 2.51
N VAL A 128 4.12 -11.84 1.80
CA VAL A 128 4.86 -10.70 2.36
C VAL A 128 4.15 -9.42 2.00
N SER A 129 3.92 -8.55 2.97
CA SER A 129 3.40 -7.22 2.73
C SER A 129 4.01 -6.20 3.71
N ILE A 130 3.61 -4.95 3.63
CA ILE A 130 4.16 -3.86 4.43
C ILE A 130 3.06 -3.19 5.25
N VAL A 131 3.36 -2.82 6.49
CA VAL A 131 2.50 -1.96 7.31
C VAL A 131 2.66 -0.54 6.81
N ALA A 132 1.65 -0.04 6.11
CA ALA A 132 1.59 1.36 5.73
C ALA A 132 0.99 2.19 6.86
N GLU A 133 1.77 3.14 7.36
CA GLU A 133 1.46 4.00 8.50
C GLU A 133 1.32 5.46 8.02
N PRO A 134 0.15 5.90 7.49
CA PRO A 134 -0.05 7.28 7.06
C PRO A 134 -0.12 8.19 8.28
N SER A 135 0.98 8.89 8.57
CA SER A 135 1.08 9.78 9.70
C SER A 135 0.33 11.08 9.47
N VAL A 136 -0.30 11.61 10.51
CA VAL A 136 -1.02 12.89 10.53
C VAL A 136 -0.32 13.91 11.41
N ALA A 137 -0.35 15.19 11.01
CA ALA A 137 0.21 16.28 11.80
C ALA A 137 -0.59 17.57 11.60
N VAL A 138 -0.65 18.40 12.64
CA VAL A 138 -1.13 19.78 12.52
C VAL A 138 -0.03 20.63 11.87
N VAL A 139 -0.37 21.38 10.83
CA VAL A 139 0.51 22.41 10.28
C VAL A 139 0.48 23.64 11.23
N ALA A 140 1.30 23.56 12.28
CA ALA A 140 1.17 24.38 13.48
C ALA A 140 1.23 25.91 13.19
N GLU A 141 2.13 26.35 12.33
CA GLU A 141 2.25 27.78 11.98
C GLU A 141 0.99 28.31 11.30
N ILE A 142 0.46 27.56 10.35
CA ILE A 142 -0.77 27.96 9.63
C ILE A 142 -1.98 27.89 10.55
N ALA A 143 -2.12 26.83 11.33
CA ALA A 143 -3.22 26.66 12.26
C ALA A 143 -3.24 27.77 13.33
N LYS A 144 -2.08 28.17 13.87
CA LYS A 144 -1.98 29.30 14.83
C LYS A 144 -2.35 30.62 14.17
N LYS A 145 -1.87 30.88 12.95
CA LYS A 145 -2.21 32.07 12.20
C LYS A 145 -3.73 32.23 11.97
N HIS A 146 -4.42 31.12 11.79
CA HIS A 146 -5.89 31.10 11.59
C HIS A 146 -6.68 30.92 12.90
N GLY A 147 -6.04 30.82 14.06
CA GLY A 147 -6.71 30.57 15.34
C GLY A 147 -7.39 29.21 15.44
N THR A 148 -6.97 28.22 14.65
CA THR A 148 -7.57 26.89 14.56
C THR A 148 -6.70 25.77 15.12
N TYR A 149 -5.61 26.12 15.83
CA TYR A 149 -4.64 25.12 16.30
C TYR A 149 -5.26 24.08 17.24
N ASP A 150 -6.03 24.54 18.23
CA ASP A 150 -6.63 23.65 19.22
C ASP A 150 -7.68 22.72 18.59
N VAL A 151 -8.54 23.27 17.72
CA VAL A 151 -9.54 22.48 16.98
C VAL A 151 -8.88 21.45 16.08
N ALA A 152 -7.80 21.81 15.37
CA ALA A 152 -7.05 20.88 14.53
C ALA A 152 -6.40 19.77 15.36
N HIS A 153 -5.85 20.11 16.53
CA HIS A 153 -5.24 19.15 17.45
C HIS A 153 -6.30 18.18 18.01
N GLU A 154 -7.44 18.69 18.45
CA GLU A 154 -8.56 17.87 18.96
C GLU A 154 -9.12 16.96 17.87
N TYR A 155 -9.27 17.47 16.65
CA TYR A 155 -9.69 16.65 15.50
C TYR A 155 -8.76 15.45 15.28
N LEU A 156 -7.44 15.69 15.28
CA LEU A 156 -6.47 14.59 15.11
C LEU A 156 -6.48 13.62 16.31
N ALA A 157 -6.68 14.13 17.53
CA ALA A 157 -6.82 13.28 18.72
C ALA A 157 -8.06 12.39 18.63
N HIS A 158 -9.18 12.94 18.14
CA HIS A 158 -10.44 12.22 17.96
C HIS A 158 -10.33 11.00 17.03
N LEU A 159 -9.40 11.02 16.07
CA LEU A 159 -9.16 9.86 15.18
C LEU A 159 -8.75 8.58 15.93
N TYR A 160 -8.25 8.69 17.15
CA TYR A 160 -7.83 7.55 17.98
C TYR A 160 -8.92 7.05 18.94
N GLU A 161 -10.04 7.75 19.03
CA GLU A 161 -11.17 7.33 19.88
C GLU A 161 -11.86 6.08 19.31
N PRO A 162 -12.43 5.20 20.16
CA PRO A 162 -13.00 3.93 19.71
C PRO A 162 -14.04 4.06 18.59
N ASP A 163 -14.89 5.09 18.63
CA ASP A 163 -15.94 5.29 17.62
C ASP A 163 -15.35 5.69 16.27
N SER A 164 -14.34 6.57 16.26
CA SER A 164 -13.58 6.90 15.06
C SER A 164 -12.85 5.69 14.51
N GLN A 165 -12.28 4.86 15.37
CA GLN A 165 -11.58 3.64 14.97
C GLN A 165 -12.53 2.59 14.37
N ARG A 166 -13.78 2.48 14.87
CA ARG A 166 -14.82 1.65 14.23
C ARG A 166 -15.21 2.18 12.86
N LEU A 167 -15.30 3.52 12.71
CA LEU A 167 -15.54 4.16 11.41
C LEU A 167 -14.39 3.92 10.44
N ILE A 168 -13.15 4.04 10.89
CA ILE A 168 -11.94 3.72 10.13
C ILE A 168 -12.00 2.27 9.60
N ALA A 169 -12.36 1.31 10.47
CA ALA A 169 -12.53 -0.08 10.08
C ALA A 169 -13.66 -0.30 9.08
N LYS A 170 -14.76 0.47 9.19
CA LYS A 170 -15.88 0.42 8.23
C LYS A 170 -15.43 0.79 6.81
N TYR A 171 -14.49 1.72 6.67
CA TYR A 171 -13.94 2.14 5.38
C TYR A 171 -12.74 1.31 4.91
N GLY A 172 -12.51 0.15 5.52
CA GLY A 172 -11.52 -0.83 5.04
C GLY A 172 -10.10 -0.63 5.55
N PHE A 173 -9.84 0.41 6.34
CA PHE A 173 -8.55 0.62 7.00
C PHE A 173 -8.43 -0.23 8.27
N ARG A 174 -7.21 -0.63 8.61
CA ARG A 174 -6.90 -1.35 9.84
C ARG A 174 -6.85 -0.39 11.01
N PRO A 175 -7.75 -0.51 12.01
CA PRO A 175 -7.73 0.36 13.18
C PRO A 175 -6.47 0.09 14.03
N THR A 176 -5.96 1.13 14.67
CA THR A 176 -4.80 1.04 15.57
C THR A 176 -5.21 0.84 17.03
N ASN A 177 -6.49 1.04 17.36
CA ASN A 177 -7.03 0.70 18.67
C ASN A 177 -7.13 -0.84 18.82
N PRO A 178 -6.45 -1.45 19.84
CA PRO A 178 -6.37 -2.90 19.94
C PRO A 178 -7.72 -3.59 20.19
N ASP A 179 -8.63 -2.93 20.89
CA ASP A 179 -9.92 -3.53 21.19
C ASP A 179 -10.85 -3.48 19.98
N VAL A 180 -10.87 -2.35 19.26
CA VAL A 180 -11.59 -2.27 17.99
C VAL A 180 -10.99 -3.23 16.96
N MET A 181 -9.67 -3.38 16.91
CA MET A 181 -9.04 -4.35 16.02
C MET A 181 -9.47 -5.79 16.33
N LYS A 182 -9.66 -6.15 17.59
CA LYS A 182 -10.21 -7.48 17.96
C LYS A 182 -11.64 -7.67 17.46
N GLU A 183 -12.49 -6.62 17.54
CA GLU A 183 -13.88 -6.67 17.05
C GLU A 183 -13.95 -7.00 15.54
N VAL A 184 -12.97 -6.56 14.77
CA VAL A 184 -12.95 -6.65 13.30
C VAL A 184 -11.90 -7.60 12.73
N ALA A 185 -11.15 -8.31 13.57
CA ALA A 185 -9.98 -9.12 13.18
C ALA A 185 -10.25 -10.08 12.01
N ALA A 186 -11.43 -10.69 11.96
CA ALA A 186 -11.83 -11.61 10.89
C ALA A 186 -11.87 -10.95 9.50
N LYS A 187 -11.97 -9.62 9.41
CA LYS A 187 -11.98 -8.87 8.15
C LYS A 187 -10.57 -8.53 7.64
N TYR A 188 -9.54 -8.75 8.47
CA TYR A 188 -8.17 -8.31 8.21
C TYR A 188 -7.17 -9.46 8.35
N PRO A 189 -7.11 -10.38 7.37
CA PRO A 189 -6.12 -11.44 7.39
C PRO A 189 -4.70 -10.85 7.42
N THR A 190 -3.80 -11.52 8.12
CA THR A 190 -2.42 -11.06 8.24
C THR A 190 -1.54 -11.87 7.29
N PRO A 191 -0.73 -11.22 6.44
CA PRO A 191 0.33 -11.88 5.68
C PRO A 191 1.27 -12.70 6.56
N ALA A 192 1.92 -13.70 6.01
CA ALA A 192 2.87 -14.52 6.76
C ALA A 192 4.07 -13.70 7.28
N ARG A 193 4.47 -12.67 6.52
CA ARG A 193 5.51 -11.70 6.92
C ARG A 193 5.01 -10.28 6.65
N MET A 194 5.04 -9.44 7.68
CA MET A 194 4.80 -8.00 7.57
C MET A 194 6.10 -7.27 7.84
N VAL A 195 6.51 -6.40 6.91
CA VAL A 195 7.61 -5.47 7.11
C VAL A 195 7.07 -4.07 7.39
N THR A 196 7.93 -3.19 7.87
CA THR A 196 7.64 -1.79 8.18
C THR A 196 8.66 -0.89 7.49
N ILE A 197 8.40 0.40 7.44
CA ILE A 197 9.39 1.35 6.91
C ILE A 197 10.70 1.35 7.74
N ARG A 198 10.64 0.92 9.00
CA ARG A 198 11.81 0.80 9.88
C ARG A 198 12.80 -0.29 9.42
N ASP A 199 12.30 -1.34 8.78
CA ASP A 199 13.14 -2.40 8.20
C ASP A 199 14.00 -1.88 7.04
N PHE A 200 13.64 -0.74 6.47
CA PHE A 200 14.39 -0.02 5.42
C PHE A 200 15.19 1.18 5.96
N GLY A 201 15.33 1.33 7.28
CA GLY A 201 16.02 2.45 7.92
C GLY A 201 15.18 3.74 8.03
N GLY A 202 13.86 3.66 7.84
CA GLY A 202 12.95 4.80 7.81
C GLY A 202 12.82 5.44 6.44
N TRP A 203 11.92 6.43 6.32
CA TRP A 203 11.60 7.05 5.03
C TRP A 203 12.79 7.74 4.36
N SER A 204 13.64 8.45 5.12
CA SER A 204 14.79 9.14 4.53
C SER A 204 15.74 8.16 3.85
N ALA A 205 16.12 7.07 4.55
CA ALA A 205 17.02 6.07 4.00
C ALA A 205 16.38 5.29 2.83
N ALA A 206 15.10 4.92 2.95
CA ALA A 206 14.39 4.24 1.88
C ALA A 206 14.25 5.13 0.64
N TYR A 207 13.90 6.40 0.80
CA TYR A 207 13.75 7.33 -0.31
C TYR A 207 15.07 7.56 -1.04
N GLU A 208 16.15 7.80 -0.29
CA GLU A 208 17.50 7.98 -0.86
C GLU A 208 17.96 6.73 -1.62
N ARG A 209 17.72 5.54 -1.07
CA ARG A 209 18.15 4.27 -1.67
C ARG A 209 17.37 3.90 -2.93
N PHE A 210 16.08 4.19 -2.98
CA PHE A 210 15.19 3.62 -3.99
C PHE A 210 14.57 4.64 -4.94
N PHE A 211 14.34 5.91 -4.53
CA PHE A 211 13.42 6.80 -5.23
C PHE A 211 13.97 8.16 -5.62
N VAL A 212 15.13 8.61 -5.10
CA VAL A 212 15.77 9.83 -5.61
C VAL A 212 16.19 9.65 -7.07
N ASP A 213 16.41 10.75 -7.77
CA ASP A 213 16.84 10.69 -9.18
C ASP A 213 18.16 9.92 -9.30
N GLY A 214 18.18 8.95 -10.22
CA GLY A 214 19.28 8.02 -10.43
C GLY A 214 19.36 6.85 -9.45
N ALA A 215 18.42 6.72 -8.51
CA ALA A 215 18.35 5.57 -7.58
C ALA A 215 17.81 4.30 -8.28
N LEU A 216 17.66 3.21 -7.49
CA LEU A 216 17.30 1.90 -8.03
C LEU A 216 16.06 1.92 -8.93
N PHE A 217 15.01 2.68 -8.58
CA PHE A 217 13.79 2.70 -9.36
C PHE A 217 14.01 3.26 -10.78
N ASP A 218 14.85 4.27 -10.93
CA ASP A 218 15.17 4.82 -12.26
C ASP A 218 15.94 3.81 -13.12
N THR A 219 16.88 3.06 -12.53
CA THR A 219 17.63 2.02 -13.26
C THR A 219 16.75 0.88 -13.78
N ILE A 220 15.57 0.65 -13.15
CA ILE A 220 14.61 -0.35 -13.60
C ILE A 220 13.87 0.11 -14.86
N ARG A 221 13.62 1.42 -15.00
CA ARG A 221 12.86 2.01 -16.11
C ARG A 221 13.69 2.25 -17.39
N ASP A 222 15.00 2.41 -17.24
CA ASP A 222 15.89 2.79 -18.35
C ASP A 222 16.36 1.58 -19.19
N GLU A 223 15.96 0.36 -18.81
CA GLU A 223 16.25 -0.87 -19.55
C GLU A 223 14.97 -1.43 -20.22
#